data_86e2080b5bd893832ff702044d0a42f9
#
_entry.id   86e2080b5bd893832ff702044d0a42f9
#
_cell.length_a   1.000
_cell.length_b   1.000
_cell.length_c   1.000
_cell.angle_alpha   90.00
_cell.angle_beta   90.00
_cell.angle_gamma   90.00
#
_symmetry.space_group_name_H-M   'P 1'
#
loop_
_entity.id
_entity.type
_entity.pdbx_description
1 polymer ?
#
loop_
_entity_poly.entity_id
_entity_poly.type
_entity_poly.pdbx_seq_one_letter_code
_entity_poly.pdbx_strand_id
1 'polypeptide(L)'
;VSRGLGDVYKRQVDDILVVLVLSLSLSFLGGSGTQSTPLPVTLFVELIYFVLIFLLVKWIAPFLLSLAEKLFANASVIIMSLIICLGMAYLADLVGLSSVIGAFFAGIAVSQTKVKEEVEHSVEALGYAVFIPVFFVSVGLEVDFSLLNEQLLFILAFTVVAILTKLVGGFAGGKIAQFSNNSAWMVGAGMISRGEMALIILQIGQQNNLITPALYSPLVIVVLLSTLISPLILKYFTKKIY
;
A
#
# COMPACT_ATOMS: atom_id res chain seq x y z
N VAL A 1 15.90 -0.70 21.82
CA VAL A 1 15.79 0.09 20.56
C VAL A 1 15.74 -0.80 19.32
N SER A 2 16.35 -2.01 19.33
CA SER A 2 16.39 -2.90 18.15
C SER A 2 15.08 -3.67 17.85
N ARG A 3 14.10 -3.73 18.75
CA ARG A 3 12.87 -4.50 18.56
C ARG A 3 11.79 -3.77 17.73
N GLY A 4 11.77 -2.44 17.73
CA GLY A 4 10.83 -1.65 16.93
C GLY A 4 11.14 -1.63 15.43
N LEU A 5 12.42 -1.69 15.04
CA LEU A 5 12.85 -1.70 13.65
C LEU A 5 12.38 -2.96 12.89
N GLY A 6 12.36 -4.12 13.54
CA GLY A 6 11.92 -5.38 12.92
C GLY A 6 10.44 -5.39 12.54
N ASP A 7 9.58 -4.68 13.27
CA ASP A 7 8.14 -4.62 13.00
C ASP A 7 7.82 -3.65 11.85
N VAL A 8 8.59 -2.57 11.70
CA VAL A 8 8.47 -1.62 10.59
C VAL A 8 8.82 -2.30 9.27
N TYR A 9 9.94 -3.03 9.20
CA TYR A 9 10.34 -3.76 7.98
C TYR A 9 9.35 -4.84 7.57
N LYS A 10 8.71 -5.53 8.52
CA LYS A 10 7.71 -6.58 8.22
C LYS A 10 6.46 -6.01 7.59
N ARG A 11 5.99 -4.84 8.04
CA ARG A 11 4.84 -4.14 7.43
C ARG A 11 5.16 -3.68 6.01
N GLN A 12 6.34 -3.13 5.78
CA GLN A 12 6.77 -2.69 4.45
C GLN A 12 6.78 -3.83 3.43
N VAL A 13 7.22 -5.03 3.82
CA VAL A 13 7.20 -6.20 2.93
C VAL A 13 5.77 -6.65 2.61
N ASP A 14 4.85 -6.62 3.58
CA ASP A 14 3.42 -6.94 3.35
C ASP A 14 2.82 -5.97 2.33
N ASP A 15 3.08 -4.67 2.47
CA ASP A 15 2.59 -3.62 1.56
C ASP A 15 3.13 -3.78 0.14
N ILE A 16 4.42 -4.09 0.00
CA ILE A 16 5.05 -4.37 -1.30
C ILE A 16 4.42 -5.58 -1.98
N LEU A 17 4.29 -6.69 -1.23
CA LEU A 17 3.70 -7.92 -1.76
C LEU A 17 2.24 -7.71 -2.19
N VAL A 18 1.48 -6.95 -1.42
CA VAL A 18 0.08 -6.67 -1.75
C VAL A 18 -0.04 -5.83 -3.02
N VAL A 19 0.80 -4.81 -3.21
CA VAL A 19 0.83 -4.00 -4.44
C VAL A 19 1.21 -4.86 -5.64
N LEU A 20 2.19 -5.75 -5.52
CA LEU A 20 2.58 -6.68 -6.59
C LEU A 20 1.47 -7.67 -6.93
N VAL A 21 0.82 -8.26 -5.91
CA VAL A 21 -0.30 -9.20 -6.13
C VAL A 21 -1.49 -8.47 -6.76
N LEU A 22 -1.78 -7.24 -6.36
CA LEU A 22 -2.83 -6.43 -6.98
C LEU A 22 -2.53 -6.17 -8.45
N SER A 23 -1.29 -5.78 -8.77
CA SER A 23 -0.85 -5.56 -10.15
C SER A 23 -1.03 -6.80 -11.02
N LEU A 24 -0.55 -7.95 -10.53
CA LEU A 24 -0.75 -9.22 -11.22
C LEU A 24 -2.23 -9.57 -11.36
N SER A 25 -3.04 -9.35 -10.34
CA SER A 25 -4.47 -9.62 -10.39
C SER A 25 -5.19 -8.75 -11.42
N LEU A 26 -4.84 -7.47 -11.52
CA LEU A 26 -5.37 -6.55 -12.53
C LEU A 26 -4.98 -7.01 -13.94
N SER A 27 -3.75 -7.46 -14.13
CA SER A 27 -3.25 -7.98 -15.40
C SER A 27 -3.97 -9.26 -15.83
N PHE A 28 -4.21 -10.21 -14.89
CA PHE A 28 -4.86 -11.48 -15.19
C PHE A 28 -6.39 -11.39 -15.31
N LEU A 29 -7.05 -10.57 -14.50
CA LEU A 29 -8.51 -10.45 -14.47
C LEU A 29 -9.05 -9.46 -15.51
N GLY A 30 -8.16 -8.85 -16.29
CA GLY A 30 -8.52 -7.94 -17.38
C GLY A 30 -9.28 -6.73 -16.85
N GLY A 31 -8.59 -5.76 -16.30
CA GLY A 31 -9.21 -4.46 -16.07
C GLY A 31 -9.95 -4.04 -17.34
N SER A 32 -11.23 -3.80 -17.23
CA SER A 32 -12.13 -3.42 -18.31
C SER A 32 -11.89 -1.97 -18.76
N GLY A 33 -10.70 -1.75 -19.28
CA GLY A 33 -10.31 -0.50 -19.91
C GLY A 33 -9.55 -0.77 -21.19
N THR A 34 -10.29 -0.71 -22.31
CA THR A 34 -9.77 -0.61 -23.67
C THR A 34 -9.00 -1.79 -24.23
N GLN A 35 -9.67 -2.46 -25.16
CA GLN A 35 -9.17 -3.35 -26.19
C GLN A 35 -8.76 -4.77 -25.74
N SER A 36 -9.31 -5.72 -26.45
CA SER A 36 -8.96 -7.14 -26.49
C SER A 36 -7.51 -7.36 -26.97
N THR A 37 -6.54 -6.85 -26.23
CA THR A 37 -5.15 -7.17 -26.48
C THR A 37 -4.88 -8.61 -26.05
N PRO A 38 -4.30 -9.45 -26.89
CA PRO A 38 -3.98 -10.80 -26.50
C PRO A 38 -3.01 -10.81 -25.30
N LEU A 39 -3.29 -11.67 -24.32
CA LEU A 39 -2.51 -11.84 -23.07
C LEU A 39 -0.97 -11.74 -23.24
N PRO A 40 -0.35 -12.36 -24.27
CA PRO A 40 1.09 -12.26 -24.45
C PRO A 40 1.58 -10.85 -24.77
N VAL A 41 0.75 -10.02 -25.42
CA VAL A 41 1.11 -8.63 -25.71
C VAL A 41 1.08 -7.80 -24.43
N THR A 42 0.08 -7.99 -23.57
CA THR A 42 -0.01 -7.31 -22.28
C THR A 42 1.19 -7.65 -21.39
N LEU A 43 1.52 -8.93 -21.25
CA LEU A 43 2.68 -9.37 -20.47
C LEU A 43 4.00 -8.82 -21.02
N PHE A 44 4.12 -8.73 -22.36
CA PHE A 44 5.31 -8.16 -23.00
C PHE A 44 5.45 -6.66 -22.72
N VAL A 45 4.35 -5.91 -22.78
CA VAL A 45 4.32 -4.48 -22.47
C VAL A 45 4.63 -4.22 -21.00
N GLU A 46 4.09 -5.03 -20.10
CA GLU A 46 4.41 -4.96 -18.66
C GLU A 46 5.89 -5.27 -18.39
N LEU A 47 6.44 -6.29 -19.06
CA LEU A 47 7.87 -6.60 -18.94
C LEU A 47 8.74 -5.42 -19.40
N ILE A 48 8.41 -4.80 -20.53
CA ILE A 48 9.11 -3.59 -21.02
C ILE A 48 9.00 -2.47 -19.99
N TYR A 49 7.82 -2.27 -19.42
CA TYR A 49 7.61 -1.26 -18.38
C TYR A 49 8.51 -1.52 -17.15
N PHE A 50 8.59 -2.74 -16.64
CA PHE A 50 9.47 -3.06 -15.51
C PHE A 50 10.95 -2.87 -15.84
N VAL A 51 11.38 -3.20 -17.04
CA VAL A 51 12.75 -2.93 -17.50
C VAL A 51 13.01 -1.42 -17.58
N LEU A 52 12.07 -0.66 -18.12
CA LEU A 52 12.17 0.80 -18.22
C LEU A 52 12.20 1.46 -16.84
N ILE A 53 11.34 1.02 -15.92
CA ILE A 53 11.37 1.48 -14.52
C ILE A 53 12.70 1.15 -13.85
N PHE A 54 13.22 -0.04 -14.04
CA PHE A 54 14.52 -0.42 -13.48
C PHE A 54 15.64 0.52 -13.97
N LEU A 55 15.64 0.88 -15.25
CA LEU A 55 16.59 1.84 -15.81
C LEU A 55 16.38 3.25 -15.25
N LEU A 56 15.11 3.69 -15.12
CA LEU A 56 14.75 4.97 -14.51
C LEU A 56 15.22 5.05 -13.05
N VAL A 57 14.94 4.04 -12.26
CA VAL A 57 15.32 3.95 -10.85
C VAL A 57 16.84 3.98 -10.67
N LYS A 58 17.56 3.25 -11.51
CA LYS A 58 19.00 3.06 -11.36
C LYS A 58 19.82 4.23 -11.90
N TRP A 59 19.40 4.87 -13.00
CA TRP A 59 20.23 5.83 -13.72
C TRP A 59 19.60 7.21 -13.81
N ILE A 60 18.33 7.33 -14.19
CA ILE A 60 17.73 8.61 -14.52
C ILE A 60 17.34 9.38 -13.25
N ALA A 61 16.70 8.74 -12.30
CA ALA A 61 16.26 9.40 -11.07
C ALA A 61 17.44 9.93 -10.22
N PRO A 62 18.51 9.14 -9.96
CA PRO A 62 19.70 9.67 -9.27
C PRO A 62 20.37 10.82 -10.01
N PHE A 63 20.42 10.76 -11.36
CA PHE A 63 20.97 11.84 -12.18
C PHE A 63 20.15 13.12 -12.06
N LEU A 64 18.79 13.03 -12.19
CA LEU A 64 17.89 14.18 -12.05
C LEU A 64 17.96 14.81 -10.67
N LEU A 65 18.01 13.98 -9.61
CA LEU A 65 18.13 14.48 -8.24
C LEU A 65 19.48 15.14 -7.98
N SER A 66 20.57 14.57 -8.52
CA SER A 66 21.89 15.21 -8.42
C SER A 66 21.99 16.53 -9.19
N LEU A 67 21.21 16.67 -10.27
CA LEU A 67 21.09 17.92 -11.00
C LEU A 67 20.28 18.94 -10.19
N ALA A 68 19.20 18.49 -9.54
CA ALA A 68 18.35 19.34 -8.69
C ALA A 68 19.12 19.89 -7.47
N GLU A 69 20.05 19.12 -6.87
CA GLU A 69 20.95 19.59 -5.80
C GLU A 69 21.81 20.80 -6.24
N LYS A 70 22.18 20.87 -7.53
CA LYS A 70 23.00 21.94 -8.08
C LYS A 70 22.20 23.20 -8.44
N LEU A 71 20.90 23.13 -8.46
CA LEU A 71 20.03 24.27 -8.73
C LEU A 71 19.93 25.14 -7.47
N PHE A 72 20.20 26.43 -7.61
CA PHE A 72 20.08 27.42 -6.51
C PHE A 72 18.62 27.79 -6.20
N ALA A 73 17.64 26.92 -6.53
CA ALA A 73 16.23 27.15 -6.25
C ALA A 73 15.84 26.49 -4.93
N ASN A 74 15.05 27.19 -4.11
CA ASN A 74 14.51 26.63 -2.88
C ASN A 74 13.63 25.40 -3.19
N ALA A 75 13.80 24.32 -2.41
CA ALA A 75 13.05 23.08 -2.55
C ALA A 75 13.18 22.36 -3.92
N SER A 76 14.24 22.64 -4.71
CA SER A 76 14.44 22.02 -6.03
C SER A 76 14.44 20.48 -5.98
N VAL A 77 15.05 19.92 -4.95
CA VAL A 77 15.13 18.46 -4.72
C VAL A 77 13.75 17.87 -4.43
N ILE A 78 12.94 18.55 -3.63
CA ILE A 78 11.58 18.12 -3.28
C ILE A 78 10.67 18.17 -4.52
N ILE A 79 10.73 19.27 -5.27
CA ILE A 79 9.96 19.43 -6.51
C ILE A 79 10.37 18.37 -7.52
N MET A 80 11.66 18.11 -7.70
CA MET A 80 12.14 17.08 -8.61
C MET A 80 11.71 15.68 -8.19
N SER A 81 11.71 15.37 -6.90
CA SER A 81 11.22 14.09 -6.39
C SER A 81 9.73 13.90 -6.63
N LEU A 82 8.92 14.94 -6.49
CA LEU A 82 7.49 14.90 -6.83
C LEU A 82 7.26 14.74 -8.33
N ILE A 83 8.04 15.41 -9.18
CA ILE A 83 7.98 15.23 -10.64
C ILE A 83 8.31 13.79 -11.03
N ILE A 84 9.34 13.19 -10.43
CA ILE A 84 9.70 11.79 -10.67
C ILE A 84 8.56 10.87 -10.20
N CYS A 85 8.01 11.11 -9.01
CA CYS A 85 6.91 10.31 -8.45
C CYS A 85 5.67 10.34 -9.35
N LEU A 86 5.19 11.53 -9.70
CA LEU A 86 4.01 11.71 -10.54
C LEU A 86 4.25 11.23 -11.97
N GLY A 87 5.46 11.46 -12.51
CA GLY A 87 5.84 11.00 -13.85
C GLY A 87 5.86 9.48 -13.94
N MET A 88 6.45 8.79 -12.96
CA MET A 88 6.46 7.32 -12.92
C MET A 88 5.06 6.75 -12.65
N ALA A 89 4.24 7.41 -11.83
CA ALA A 89 2.84 7.04 -11.63
C ALA A 89 2.03 7.15 -12.92
N TYR A 90 2.22 8.23 -13.67
CA TYR A 90 1.58 8.44 -14.97
C TYR A 90 2.03 7.41 -16.03
N LEU A 91 3.32 7.08 -16.08
CA LEU A 91 3.83 6.03 -16.97
C LEU A 91 3.23 4.65 -16.64
N ALA A 92 3.00 4.35 -15.36
CA ALA A 92 2.31 3.12 -14.95
C ALA A 92 0.89 3.08 -15.50
N ASP A 93 0.15 4.16 -15.35
CA ASP A 93 -1.23 4.29 -15.80
C ASP A 93 -1.36 4.14 -17.32
N LEU A 94 -0.44 4.73 -18.11
CA LEU A 94 -0.39 4.59 -19.57
C LEU A 94 -0.26 3.14 -20.05
N VAL A 95 0.36 2.29 -19.24
CA VAL A 95 0.60 0.86 -19.56
C VAL A 95 -0.54 -0.02 -19.01
N GLY A 96 -1.52 0.58 -18.33
CA GLY A 96 -2.63 -0.15 -17.70
C GLY A 96 -2.31 -0.73 -16.33
N LEU A 97 -1.18 -0.36 -15.75
CA LEU A 97 -0.81 -0.68 -14.37
C LEU A 97 -1.31 0.39 -13.41
N SER A 98 -1.45 0.02 -12.14
CA SER A 98 -1.81 0.99 -11.10
C SER A 98 -0.73 2.08 -10.96
N SER A 99 -1.14 3.35 -10.95
CA SER A 99 -0.27 4.51 -10.68
C SER A 99 0.48 4.41 -9.35
N VAL A 100 -0.08 3.68 -8.36
CA VAL A 100 0.57 3.40 -7.07
C VAL A 100 1.87 2.63 -7.24
N ILE A 101 1.96 1.73 -8.24
CA ILE A 101 3.18 0.96 -8.54
C ILE A 101 4.28 1.91 -9.02
N GLY A 102 3.95 2.83 -9.93
CA GLY A 102 4.89 3.83 -10.41
C GLY A 102 5.41 4.71 -9.28
N ALA A 103 4.53 5.21 -8.43
CA ALA A 103 4.89 6.01 -7.26
C ALA A 103 5.77 5.24 -6.27
N PHE A 104 5.49 3.97 -6.03
CA PHE A 104 6.29 3.10 -5.19
C PHE A 104 7.73 2.94 -5.70
N PHE A 105 7.91 2.67 -6.99
CA PHE A 105 9.24 2.57 -7.59
C PHE A 105 9.98 3.92 -7.61
N ALA A 106 9.26 5.04 -7.72
CA ALA A 106 9.85 6.37 -7.55
C ALA A 106 10.41 6.55 -6.12
N GLY A 107 9.68 6.11 -5.10
CA GLY A 107 10.17 6.08 -3.71
C GLY A 107 11.44 5.24 -3.55
N ILE A 108 11.50 4.05 -4.19
CA ILE A 108 12.72 3.23 -4.22
C ILE A 108 13.88 3.98 -4.90
N ALA A 109 13.62 4.70 -5.98
CA ALA A 109 14.65 5.47 -6.67
C ALA A 109 15.24 6.57 -5.78
N VAL A 110 14.38 7.33 -5.11
CA VAL A 110 14.80 8.37 -4.15
C VAL A 110 15.57 7.77 -2.97
N SER A 111 15.12 6.61 -2.45
CA SER A 111 15.74 5.96 -1.30
C SER A 111 17.21 5.55 -1.53
N GLN A 112 17.65 5.43 -2.77
CA GLN A 112 19.03 5.09 -3.15
C GLN A 112 19.94 6.33 -3.28
N THR A 113 19.40 7.53 -3.07
CA THR A 113 20.12 8.80 -3.25
C THR A 113 20.52 9.41 -1.90
N LYS A 114 21.44 10.37 -1.95
CA LYS A 114 21.90 11.09 -0.75
C LYS A 114 20.82 12.02 -0.16
N VAL A 115 19.85 12.43 -0.98
CA VAL A 115 18.78 13.36 -0.60
C VAL A 115 17.59 12.67 0.06
N LYS A 116 17.69 11.36 0.30
CA LYS A 116 16.61 10.55 0.87
C LYS A 116 15.95 11.19 2.10
N GLU A 117 16.76 11.56 3.10
CA GLU A 117 16.23 12.07 4.38
C GLU A 117 15.49 13.41 4.22
N GLU A 118 16.02 14.30 3.36
CA GLU A 118 15.39 15.60 3.07
C GLU A 118 14.04 15.41 2.37
N VAL A 119 14.00 14.54 1.36
CA VAL A 119 12.78 14.23 0.61
C VAL A 119 11.76 13.53 1.50
N GLU A 120 12.17 12.50 2.25
CA GLU A 120 11.31 11.73 3.15
C GLU A 120 10.60 12.67 4.14
N HIS A 121 11.35 13.52 4.85
CA HIS A 121 10.79 14.45 5.83
C HIS A 121 9.78 15.42 5.19
N SER A 122 10.10 15.96 4.01
CA SER A 122 9.25 16.96 3.35
C SER A 122 8.00 16.35 2.72
N VAL A 123 8.15 15.19 2.06
CA VAL A 123 7.03 14.47 1.45
C VAL A 123 6.12 13.87 2.51
N GLU A 124 6.66 13.36 3.62
CA GLU A 124 5.90 12.89 4.76
C GLU A 124 5.04 14.01 5.35
N ALA A 125 5.63 15.20 5.59
CA ALA A 125 4.90 16.35 6.11
C ALA A 125 3.75 16.76 5.18
N LEU A 126 3.98 16.81 3.87
CA LEU A 126 2.95 17.12 2.87
C LEU A 126 1.88 16.04 2.80
N GLY A 127 2.29 14.77 2.88
CA GLY A 127 1.40 13.61 2.92
C GLY A 127 0.42 13.70 4.07
N TYR A 128 0.92 13.86 5.30
CA TYR A 128 0.07 13.95 6.49
C TYR A 128 -0.77 15.23 6.57
N ALA A 129 -0.27 16.34 6.03
CA ALA A 129 -1.01 17.60 6.08
C ALA A 129 -2.15 17.68 5.06
N VAL A 130 -2.00 17.08 3.88
CA VAL A 130 -2.93 17.27 2.74
C VAL A 130 -3.43 15.96 2.17
N PHE A 131 -2.54 15.12 1.65
CA PHE A 131 -2.96 13.98 0.82
C PHE A 131 -3.68 12.89 1.61
N ILE A 132 -3.18 12.53 2.77
CA ILE A 132 -3.78 11.47 3.61
C ILE A 132 -5.16 11.89 4.13
N PRO A 133 -5.38 13.11 4.69
CA PRO A 133 -6.72 13.54 5.08
C PRO A 133 -7.70 13.60 3.91
N VAL A 134 -7.29 14.12 2.76
CA VAL A 134 -8.15 14.17 1.56
C VAL A 134 -8.53 12.77 1.11
N PHE A 135 -7.57 11.83 1.09
CA PHE A 135 -7.83 10.43 0.77
C PHE A 135 -8.86 9.79 1.70
N PHE A 136 -8.71 9.93 3.02
CA PHE A 136 -9.67 9.36 3.97
C PHE A 136 -11.06 9.99 3.85
N VAL A 137 -11.14 11.30 3.60
CA VAL A 137 -12.43 11.97 3.35
C VAL A 137 -13.06 11.44 2.07
N SER A 138 -12.30 11.28 1.00
CA SER A 138 -12.79 10.72 -0.28
C SER A 138 -13.36 9.32 -0.09
N VAL A 139 -12.61 8.43 0.57
CA VAL A 139 -13.08 7.08 0.89
C VAL A 139 -14.37 7.11 1.73
N GLY A 140 -14.42 8.00 2.74
CA GLY A 140 -15.60 8.13 3.60
C GLY A 140 -16.85 8.63 2.86
N LEU A 141 -16.68 9.50 1.88
CA LEU A 141 -17.79 10.02 1.05
C LEU A 141 -18.34 8.98 0.07
N GLU A 142 -17.56 8.00 -0.32
CA GLU A 142 -17.98 6.90 -1.18
C GLU A 142 -18.75 5.79 -0.44
N VAL A 143 -18.73 5.79 0.91
CA VAL A 143 -19.42 4.78 1.71
C VAL A 143 -20.92 5.02 1.72
N ASP A 144 -21.69 4.06 1.23
CA ASP A 144 -23.16 4.06 1.33
C ASP A 144 -23.60 3.31 2.59
N PHE A 145 -24.13 4.06 3.56
CA PHE A 145 -24.61 3.52 4.83
C PHE A 145 -25.96 2.83 4.73
N SER A 146 -26.72 3.04 3.66
CA SER A 146 -28.06 2.45 3.49
C SER A 146 -28.01 0.93 3.36
N LEU A 147 -26.96 0.40 2.76
CA LEU A 147 -26.75 -1.03 2.52
C LEU A 147 -26.21 -1.81 3.73
N LEU A 148 -25.78 -1.13 4.79
CA LEU A 148 -25.11 -1.76 5.92
C LEU A 148 -26.01 -2.70 6.72
N ASN A 149 -27.29 -2.34 6.89
CA ASN A 149 -28.23 -3.16 7.66
C ASN A 149 -28.50 -4.53 7.00
N GLU A 150 -28.55 -4.56 5.68
CA GLU A 150 -28.77 -5.80 4.92
C GLU A 150 -27.52 -6.71 4.90
N GLN A 151 -26.32 -6.12 5.07
CA GLN A 151 -25.05 -6.83 4.96
C GLN A 151 -24.32 -6.97 6.30
N LEU A 152 -25.01 -6.73 7.42
CA LEU A 152 -24.41 -6.77 8.75
C LEU A 152 -23.73 -8.13 9.05
N LEU A 153 -24.36 -9.23 8.69
CA LEU A 153 -23.80 -10.57 8.88
C LEU A 153 -22.52 -10.76 8.08
N PHE A 154 -22.48 -10.27 6.83
CA PHE A 154 -21.30 -10.30 5.98
C PHE A 154 -20.15 -9.49 6.61
N ILE A 155 -20.43 -8.26 7.07
CA ILE A 155 -19.45 -7.38 7.72
C ILE A 155 -18.84 -8.05 8.95
N LEU A 156 -19.67 -8.61 9.83
CA LEU A 156 -19.20 -9.29 11.04
C LEU A 156 -18.37 -10.53 10.71
N ALA A 157 -18.86 -11.39 9.82
CA ALA A 157 -18.14 -12.59 9.39
C ALA A 157 -16.78 -12.26 8.77
N PHE A 158 -16.75 -11.30 7.83
CA PHE A 158 -15.51 -10.88 7.19
C PHE A 158 -14.54 -10.19 8.16
N THR A 159 -15.05 -9.41 9.13
CA THR A 159 -14.20 -8.82 10.17
C THR A 159 -13.52 -9.90 11.01
N VAL A 160 -14.26 -10.94 11.41
CA VAL A 160 -13.69 -12.08 12.17
C VAL A 160 -12.64 -12.81 11.34
N VAL A 161 -12.94 -13.13 10.08
CA VAL A 161 -11.99 -13.77 9.16
C VAL A 161 -10.75 -12.89 8.94
N ALA A 162 -10.92 -11.59 8.76
CA ALA A 162 -9.82 -10.63 8.57
C ALA A 162 -8.89 -10.58 9.78
N ILE A 163 -9.44 -10.61 11.00
CA ILE A 163 -8.67 -10.66 12.25
C ILE A 163 -7.95 -12.00 12.39
N LEU A 164 -8.67 -13.12 12.22
CA LEU A 164 -8.12 -14.46 12.41
C LEU A 164 -7.00 -14.76 11.42
N THR A 165 -7.15 -14.42 10.15
CA THR A 165 -6.12 -14.66 9.11
C THR A 165 -4.81 -13.96 9.43
N LYS A 166 -4.86 -12.69 9.84
CA LYS A 166 -3.67 -11.93 10.22
C LYS A 166 -3.07 -12.40 11.55
N LEU A 167 -3.92 -12.70 12.54
CA LEU A 167 -3.48 -13.22 13.84
C LEU A 167 -2.75 -14.55 13.70
N VAL A 168 -3.34 -15.49 12.95
CA VAL A 168 -2.76 -16.83 12.72
C VAL A 168 -1.54 -16.75 11.81
N GLY A 169 -1.60 -15.98 10.72
CA GLY A 169 -0.47 -15.77 9.81
C GLY A 169 0.72 -15.13 10.51
N GLY A 170 0.49 -14.10 11.31
CA GLY A 170 1.55 -13.44 12.10
C GLY A 170 2.12 -14.35 13.19
N PHE A 171 1.27 -15.17 13.85
CA PHE A 171 1.73 -16.18 14.78
C PHE A 171 2.61 -17.23 14.09
N ALA A 172 2.17 -17.78 12.96
CA ALA A 172 2.93 -18.77 12.19
C ALA A 172 4.27 -18.20 11.74
N GLY A 173 4.30 -16.98 11.17
CA GLY A 173 5.54 -16.28 10.81
C GLY A 173 6.46 -16.04 12.00
N GLY A 174 5.92 -15.67 13.17
CA GLY A 174 6.67 -15.52 14.41
C GLY A 174 7.28 -16.84 14.88
N LYS A 175 6.56 -17.96 14.71
CA LYS A 175 7.07 -19.31 15.04
C LYS A 175 8.18 -19.76 14.10
N ILE A 176 8.05 -19.49 12.80
CA ILE A 176 9.12 -19.77 11.83
C ILE A 176 10.39 -18.94 12.16
N ALA A 177 10.21 -17.71 12.64
CA ALA A 177 11.30 -16.84 13.10
C ALA A 177 11.80 -17.20 14.53
N GLN A 178 11.40 -18.35 15.08
CA GLN A 178 11.80 -18.87 16.40
C GLN A 178 11.46 -17.97 17.60
N PHE A 179 10.41 -17.14 17.48
CA PHE A 179 9.94 -16.35 18.62
C PHE A 179 9.21 -17.23 19.66
N SER A 180 9.23 -16.76 20.92
CA SER A 180 8.42 -17.38 21.97
C SER A 180 6.92 -17.33 21.60
N ASN A 181 6.10 -18.25 22.16
CA ASN A 181 4.67 -18.28 21.85
C ASN A 181 3.99 -16.93 22.11
N ASN A 182 4.30 -16.28 23.23
CA ASN A 182 3.70 -14.99 23.57
C ASN A 182 4.13 -13.89 22.60
N SER A 183 5.42 -13.85 22.22
CA SER A 183 5.93 -12.89 21.25
C SER A 183 5.35 -13.12 19.84
N ALA A 184 5.15 -14.39 19.43
CA ALA A 184 4.53 -14.73 18.16
C ALA A 184 3.07 -14.26 18.09
N TRP A 185 2.29 -14.44 19.16
CA TRP A 185 0.92 -13.93 19.26
C TRP A 185 0.88 -12.38 19.24
N MET A 186 1.83 -11.73 19.91
CA MET A 186 1.92 -10.27 19.89
C MET A 186 2.21 -9.74 18.46
N VAL A 187 3.10 -10.41 17.72
CA VAL A 187 3.35 -10.06 16.29
C VAL A 187 2.07 -10.21 15.47
N GLY A 188 1.35 -11.34 15.63
CA GLY A 188 0.08 -11.56 14.95
C GLY A 188 -0.95 -10.48 15.28
N ALA A 189 -1.09 -10.12 16.56
CA ALA A 189 -2.00 -9.07 17.01
C ALA A 189 -1.63 -7.69 16.44
N GLY A 190 -0.34 -7.36 16.34
CA GLY A 190 0.12 -6.12 15.74
C GLY A 190 -0.15 -6.02 14.24
N MET A 191 -0.29 -7.16 13.54
CA MET A 191 -0.57 -7.20 12.11
C MET A 191 -2.07 -7.18 11.75
N ILE A 192 -2.97 -7.19 12.73
CA ILE A 192 -4.43 -7.14 12.49
C ILE A 192 -4.84 -5.80 11.88
N SER A 193 -4.26 -4.69 12.36
CA SER A 193 -4.56 -3.36 11.85
C SER A 193 -4.29 -3.30 10.35
N ARG A 194 -5.34 -3.07 9.61
CA ARG A 194 -5.25 -2.83 8.16
C ARG A 194 -5.30 -1.32 7.95
N GLY A 195 -4.14 -0.60 7.60
CA GLY A 195 -4.04 0.84 7.38
C GLY A 195 -4.58 1.29 6.03
N GLU A 196 -4.06 2.42 5.57
CA GLU A 196 -4.41 3.07 4.29
C GLU A 196 -4.25 2.13 3.08
N MET A 197 -3.29 1.21 3.08
CA MET A 197 -3.07 0.29 1.96
C MET A 197 -4.29 -0.57 1.63
N ALA A 198 -5.02 -1.05 2.64
CA ALA A 198 -6.23 -1.83 2.39
C ALA A 198 -7.33 -0.99 1.72
N LEU A 199 -7.47 0.28 2.11
CA LEU A 199 -8.43 1.19 1.50
C LEU A 199 -8.02 1.58 0.07
N ILE A 200 -6.73 1.80 -0.18
CA ILE A 200 -6.19 2.04 -1.53
C ILE A 200 -6.51 0.86 -2.46
N ILE A 201 -6.29 -0.36 -1.99
CA ILE A 201 -6.59 -1.58 -2.76
C ILE A 201 -8.08 -1.70 -3.08
N LEU A 202 -8.94 -1.41 -2.09
CA LEU A 202 -10.39 -1.40 -2.29
C LEU A 202 -10.80 -0.37 -3.34
N GLN A 203 -10.23 0.83 -3.28
CA GLN A 203 -10.52 1.91 -4.22
C GLN A 203 -10.04 1.56 -5.64
N ILE A 204 -8.82 1.04 -5.79
CA ILE A 204 -8.30 0.57 -7.08
C ILE A 204 -9.17 -0.58 -7.61
N GLY A 205 -9.54 -1.54 -6.76
CA GLY A 205 -10.41 -2.65 -7.13
C GLY A 205 -11.79 -2.18 -7.61
N GLN A 206 -12.36 -1.16 -6.99
CA GLN A 206 -13.62 -0.54 -7.42
C GLN A 206 -13.48 0.19 -8.75
N GLN A 207 -12.44 1.02 -8.90
CA GLN A 207 -12.16 1.79 -10.14
C GLN A 207 -11.96 0.86 -11.35
N ASN A 208 -11.38 -0.32 -11.14
CA ASN A 208 -11.16 -1.32 -12.17
C ASN A 208 -12.31 -2.35 -12.28
N ASN A 209 -13.46 -2.11 -11.66
CA ASN A 209 -14.63 -2.99 -11.67
C ASN A 209 -14.37 -4.42 -11.15
N LEU A 210 -13.32 -4.64 -10.36
CA LEU A 210 -13.08 -5.91 -9.67
C LEU A 210 -13.97 -6.07 -8.44
N ILE A 211 -14.35 -4.94 -7.84
CA ILE A 211 -15.24 -4.87 -6.68
C ILE A 211 -16.48 -4.11 -7.08
N THR A 212 -17.65 -4.72 -6.87
CA THR A 212 -18.92 -4.05 -7.12
C THR A 212 -19.17 -2.93 -6.10
N PRO A 213 -19.85 -1.84 -6.47
CA PRO A 213 -20.18 -0.76 -5.52
C PRO A 213 -20.89 -1.26 -4.26
N ALA A 214 -21.72 -2.30 -4.39
CA ALA A 214 -22.42 -2.91 -3.27
C ALA A 214 -21.51 -3.59 -2.25
N LEU A 215 -20.33 -4.08 -2.66
CA LEU A 215 -19.33 -4.72 -1.78
C LEU A 215 -18.31 -3.73 -1.23
N TYR A 216 -18.12 -2.59 -1.88
CA TYR A 216 -17.13 -1.59 -1.48
C TYR A 216 -17.38 -1.08 -0.05
N SER A 217 -18.59 -0.57 0.21
CA SER A 217 -18.96 0.00 1.51
C SER A 217 -18.82 -1.00 2.66
N PRO A 218 -19.34 -2.25 2.58
CA PRO A 218 -19.12 -3.27 3.59
C PRO A 218 -17.65 -3.58 3.85
N LEU A 219 -16.83 -3.67 2.79
CA LEU A 219 -15.40 -3.97 2.93
C LEU A 219 -14.62 -2.82 3.58
N VAL A 220 -14.96 -1.56 3.28
CA VAL A 220 -14.41 -0.38 3.98
C VAL A 220 -14.70 -0.46 5.47
N ILE A 221 -15.95 -0.80 5.85
CA ILE A 221 -16.33 -0.97 7.26
C ILE A 221 -15.56 -2.11 7.94
N VAL A 222 -15.35 -3.23 7.25
CA VAL A 222 -14.51 -4.34 7.75
C VAL A 222 -13.09 -3.86 8.05
N VAL A 223 -12.48 -3.07 7.18
CA VAL A 223 -11.14 -2.48 7.38
C VAL A 223 -11.14 -1.58 8.62
N LEU A 224 -12.12 -0.69 8.75
CA LEU A 224 -12.24 0.21 9.89
C LEU A 224 -12.45 -0.55 11.22
N LEU A 225 -13.35 -1.54 11.24
CA LEU A 225 -13.60 -2.35 12.45
C LEU A 225 -12.37 -3.15 12.85
N SER A 226 -11.67 -3.79 11.90
CA SER A 226 -10.45 -4.52 12.20
C SER A 226 -9.36 -3.62 12.78
N THR A 227 -9.26 -2.39 12.29
CA THR A 227 -8.30 -1.39 12.78
C THR A 227 -8.66 -0.91 14.18
N LEU A 228 -9.94 -0.67 14.47
CA LEU A 228 -10.40 -0.26 15.82
C LEU A 228 -10.24 -1.38 16.86
N ILE A 229 -10.43 -2.63 16.46
CA ILE A 229 -10.32 -3.80 17.36
C ILE A 229 -8.85 -4.16 17.62
N SER A 230 -7.96 -3.92 16.68
CA SER A 230 -6.54 -4.28 16.77
C SER A 230 -5.84 -3.83 18.05
N PRO A 231 -5.95 -2.57 18.53
CA PRO A 231 -5.29 -2.12 19.75
C PRO A 231 -5.79 -2.88 21.01
N LEU A 232 -7.06 -3.29 21.04
CA LEU A 232 -7.63 -4.05 22.15
C LEU A 232 -7.01 -5.44 22.25
N ILE A 233 -6.91 -6.11 21.10
CA ILE A 233 -6.29 -7.44 21.00
C ILE A 233 -4.79 -7.35 21.32
N LEU A 234 -4.10 -6.35 20.77
CA LEU A 234 -2.68 -6.14 21.04
C LEU A 234 -2.42 -5.91 22.53
N LYS A 235 -3.22 -5.07 23.19
CA LYS A 235 -3.13 -4.81 24.62
C LYS A 235 -3.28 -6.09 25.45
N TYR A 236 -4.20 -6.98 25.06
CA TYR A 236 -4.40 -8.27 25.75
C TYR A 236 -3.13 -9.14 25.69
N PHE A 237 -2.50 -9.27 24.51
CA PHE A 237 -1.29 -10.08 24.37
C PHE A 237 -0.04 -9.43 24.98
N THR A 238 0.06 -8.11 24.95
CA THR A 238 1.17 -7.37 25.56
C THR A 238 1.20 -7.60 27.08
N LYS A 239 0.05 -7.58 27.75
CA LYS A 239 -0.05 -7.85 29.21
C LYS A 239 0.43 -9.26 29.63
N LYS A 240 0.53 -10.20 28.69
CA LYS A 240 1.04 -11.57 28.98
C LYS A 240 2.57 -11.67 28.91
N ILE A 241 3.23 -10.63 28.43
CA ILE A 241 4.68 -10.59 28.24
C ILE A 241 5.35 -9.74 29.33
N TYR A 242 4.66 -8.71 29.78
CA TYR A 242 5.01 -7.82 30.89
C TYR A 242 4.05 -8.00 32.07
#